data_aaced209c37d54e74281eb54aa9377bd
#
_entry.id   aaced209c37d54e74281eb54aa9377bd
#
_cell.length_a   1.000
_cell.length_b   1.000
_cell.length_c   1.000
_cell.angle_alpha   90.00
_cell.angle_beta   90.00
_cell.angle_gamma   90.00
#
_symmetry.space_group_name_H-M   'P 1'
#
loop_
_entity.id
_entity.type
_entity.pdbx_description
1 polymer ?
#
loop_
_entity_poly.entity_id
_entity_poly.type
_entity_poly.pdbx_seq_one_letter_code
_entity_poly.pdbx_strand_id
1 'polypeptide(L)'
;FRTFFSEMIRHEGKRVLAGLGCAFVSAGGLGGGLLALAIHPKGALFATSGQDGCVLIWDSRQGEVLHSIKPGRGWVEHLAWSASGDMLAVAASKNVHIFNSDGVERWRTEEHPSTVSSISWSKPDELATACYGKVSFFDITRQQVAQELKWQGSLVSMVLSPDGDIVACGSQDNSVHFWRRSTGLDAEMTGYPGKPSQLTFDQGGQFLATGGSDQIIVWNFQGDGPEGSLPGQLVLHPEPISTLAFAHQGLILASGARDGSVFVWLLDQNGDGNPLGGAFTAERISAVCWKPDDTALAAIDSNGRVSVWPFKIRG
;
A
#
# COMPACT_ATOMS: atom_id res chain seq x y z
N PHE A 1 -16.18 -0.46 -21.56
CA PHE A 1 -14.92 -0.21 -20.84
C PHE A 1 -14.00 0.74 -21.63
N ARG A 2 -13.70 0.47 -22.90
CA ARG A 2 -12.96 1.41 -23.77
C ARG A 2 -13.67 2.75 -23.93
N THR A 3 -14.98 2.77 -24.05
CA THR A 3 -15.80 3.97 -24.24
C THR A 3 -15.86 4.82 -22.98
N PHE A 4 -15.97 4.20 -21.81
CA PHE A 4 -15.98 4.90 -20.52
C PHE A 4 -14.66 5.58 -20.22
N PHE A 5 -13.53 4.96 -20.57
CA PHE A 5 -12.20 5.54 -20.42
C PHE A 5 -11.93 6.68 -21.43
N SER A 6 -12.45 6.59 -22.66
CA SER A 6 -12.19 7.59 -23.71
C SER A 6 -12.96 8.91 -23.50
N GLU A 7 -14.11 8.89 -22.83
CA GLU A 7 -14.88 10.11 -22.53
C GLU A 7 -14.31 10.88 -21.33
N MET A 8 -13.73 10.19 -20.33
CA MET A 8 -13.07 10.84 -19.19
C MET A 8 -11.75 11.57 -19.54
N ILE A 9 -11.16 11.28 -20.71
CA ILE A 9 -9.90 11.87 -21.15
C ILE A 9 -10.07 13.30 -21.73
N ARG A 10 -11.29 13.77 -22.02
CA ARG A 10 -11.53 14.98 -22.81
C ARG A 10 -11.89 16.28 -22.08
N HIS A 11 -12.02 16.29 -20.75
CA HIS A 11 -12.29 17.53 -20.02
C HIS A 11 -11.05 18.11 -19.34
N GLU A 12 -10.58 19.19 -19.92
CA GLU A 12 -9.67 20.24 -19.44
C GLU A 12 -8.95 19.99 -18.10
N GLY A 13 -7.71 19.49 -18.16
CA GLY A 13 -6.67 19.70 -17.10
C GLY A 13 -6.91 19.08 -15.72
N LYS A 14 -8.08 18.56 -15.42
CA LYS A 14 -8.43 17.86 -14.18
C LYS A 14 -8.94 16.46 -14.53
N ARG A 15 -8.14 15.43 -14.32
CA ARG A 15 -8.52 14.06 -14.67
C ARG A 15 -8.61 13.20 -13.42
N VAL A 16 -9.81 12.69 -13.15
CA VAL A 16 -10.10 11.73 -12.10
C VAL A 16 -10.52 10.42 -12.72
N LEU A 17 -9.86 9.32 -12.35
CA LEU A 17 -10.24 7.97 -12.71
C LEU A 17 -10.83 7.26 -11.49
N ALA A 18 -12.15 7.25 -11.37
CA ALA A 18 -12.85 6.46 -10.38
C ALA A 18 -13.44 5.20 -11.03
N GLY A 19 -13.25 4.04 -10.44
CA GLY A 19 -13.94 2.81 -10.86
C GLY A 19 -13.16 1.52 -10.82
N LEU A 20 -11.84 1.55 -10.54
CA LEU A 20 -11.01 0.34 -10.48
C LEU A 20 -10.42 0.06 -9.09
N GLY A 21 -10.89 0.75 -8.04
CA GLY A 21 -10.21 0.71 -6.76
C GLY A 21 -8.88 1.49 -6.74
N CYS A 22 -8.42 1.98 -7.89
CA CYS A 22 -7.30 2.91 -8.01
C CYS A 22 -7.78 4.18 -8.71
N ALA A 23 -7.71 5.29 -8.03
CA ALA A 23 -8.01 6.60 -8.59
C ALA A 23 -6.70 7.32 -8.93
N PHE A 24 -6.68 8.02 -10.05
CA PHE A 24 -5.60 8.92 -10.43
C PHE A 24 -6.09 10.34 -10.56
N VAL A 25 -5.35 11.21 -9.94
CA VAL A 25 -5.56 12.64 -9.99
C VAL A 25 -4.32 13.28 -10.57
N SER A 26 -4.45 13.90 -11.75
CA SER A 26 -3.56 14.99 -12.10
C SER A 26 -4.01 16.19 -11.25
N ALA A 27 -3.50 16.26 -10.02
CA ALA A 27 -3.88 17.30 -9.08
C ALA A 27 -3.19 18.61 -9.47
N GLY A 28 -3.79 19.38 -10.35
CA GLY A 28 -3.42 20.78 -10.59
C GLY A 28 -3.72 21.70 -9.38
N GLY A 29 -3.65 21.19 -8.16
CA GLY A 29 -3.97 21.94 -6.95
C GLY A 29 -3.00 21.73 -5.79
N LEU A 30 -2.04 20.82 -5.93
CA LEU A 30 -0.98 20.64 -4.94
C LEU A 30 0.27 21.37 -5.43
N GLY A 31 0.77 22.29 -4.65
CA GLY A 31 1.97 23.10 -4.94
C GLY A 31 3.30 22.32 -4.86
N GLY A 32 3.27 21.01 -5.11
CA GLY A 32 4.42 20.09 -5.04
C GLY A 32 4.05 18.72 -5.56
N GLY A 33 4.99 17.75 -5.50
CA GLY A 33 4.75 16.38 -5.93
C GLY A 33 3.70 15.68 -5.07
N LEU A 34 2.85 14.86 -5.71
CA LEU A 34 1.92 13.96 -5.03
C LEU A 34 2.73 12.86 -4.31
N LEU A 35 2.44 12.61 -3.03
CA LEU A 35 3.14 11.63 -2.21
C LEU A 35 2.27 10.43 -1.87
N ALA A 36 0.99 10.63 -1.55
CA ALA A 36 0.10 9.54 -1.20
C ALA A 36 -1.31 9.71 -1.79
N LEU A 37 -1.95 8.56 -1.97
CA LEU A 37 -3.33 8.42 -2.41
C LEU A 37 -4.00 7.33 -1.57
N ALA A 38 -5.19 7.59 -1.07
CA ALA A 38 -6.01 6.60 -0.38
C ALA A 38 -7.45 6.64 -0.89
N ILE A 39 -7.97 5.47 -1.27
CA ILE A 39 -9.34 5.33 -1.74
C ILE A 39 -10.24 4.96 -0.57
N HIS A 40 -11.35 5.65 -0.46
CA HIS A 40 -12.37 5.33 0.54
C HIS A 40 -12.99 3.94 0.25
N PRO A 41 -13.19 3.08 1.25
CA PRO A 41 -13.65 1.69 1.03
C PRO A 41 -14.94 1.56 0.24
N LYS A 42 -15.87 2.53 0.37
CA LYS A 42 -17.12 2.57 -0.39
C LYS A 42 -16.98 3.22 -1.77
N GLY A 43 -15.77 3.63 -2.16
CA GLY A 43 -15.49 4.21 -3.47
C GLY A 43 -16.09 5.60 -3.73
N ALA A 44 -16.76 6.21 -2.77
CA ALA A 44 -17.41 7.52 -2.93
C ALA A 44 -16.43 8.69 -2.86
N LEU A 45 -15.34 8.51 -2.12
CA LEU A 45 -14.30 9.52 -1.88
C LEU A 45 -12.91 8.95 -2.18
N PHE A 46 -11.95 9.83 -2.34
CA PHE A 46 -10.54 9.49 -2.22
C PHE A 46 -9.78 10.68 -1.61
N ALA A 47 -8.64 10.41 -1.03
CA ALA A 47 -7.78 11.44 -0.45
C ALA A 47 -6.42 11.44 -1.13
N THR A 48 -5.85 12.62 -1.35
CA THR A 48 -4.50 12.82 -1.89
C THR A 48 -3.70 13.71 -0.97
N SER A 49 -2.38 13.51 -0.95
CA SER A 49 -1.48 14.37 -0.20
C SER A 49 -0.17 14.61 -0.94
N GLY A 50 0.56 15.66 -0.56
CA GLY A 50 1.73 16.08 -1.28
C GLY A 50 2.82 16.74 -0.42
N GLN A 51 3.86 17.19 -1.11
CA GLN A 51 5.03 17.87 -0.52
C GLN A 51 4.68 19.24 0.06
N ASP A 52 3.56 19.83 -0.33
CA ASP A 52 3.04 21.08 0.23
C ASP A 52 2.42 20.94 1.62
N GLY A 53 2.33 19.69 2.12
CA GLY A 53 1.74 19.34 3.40
C GLY A 53 0.21 19.43 3.42
N CYS A 54 -0.43 19.52 2.25
CA CYS A 54 -1.88 19.53 2.14
C CYS A 54 -2.43 18.13 1.91
N VAL A 55 -3.63 17.88 2.44
CA VAL A 55 -4.47 16.72 2.14
C VAL A 55 -5.75 17.23 1.50
N LEU A 56 -6.10 16.67 0.35
CA LEU A 56 -7.35 16.99 -0.34
C LEU A 56 -8.26 15.76 -0.32
N ILE A 57 -9.49 15.93 0.11
CA ILE A 57 -10.55 14.91 0.02
C ILE A 57 -11.43 15.27 -1.16
N TRP A 58 -11.66 14.30 -2.04
CA TRP A 58 -12.30 14.45 -3.32
C TRP A 58 -13.59 13.63 -3.42
N ASP A 59 -14.59 14.16 -4.11
CA ASP A 59 -15.68 13.34 -4.65
C ASP A 59 -15.17 12.50 -5.81
N SER A 60 -15.32 11.19 -5.74
CA SER A 60 -14.79 10.26 -6.74
C SER A 60 -15.57 10.28 -8.08
N ARG A 61 -16.82 10.73 -8.08
CA ARG A 61 -17.68 10.78 -9.27
C ARG A 61 -17.54 12.09 -10.03
N GLN A 62 -17.45 13.20 -9.29
CA GLN A 62 -17.39 14.55 -9.86
C GLN A 62 -15.94 15.03 -10.06
N GLY A 63 -14.99 14.44 -9.32
CA GLY A 63 -13.59 14.88 -9.35
C GLY A 63 -13.38 16.25 -8.72
N GLU A 64 -14.28 16.66 -7.84
CA GLU A 64 -14.22 17.92 -7.14
C GLU A 64 -13.60 17.77 -5.76
N VAL A 65 -12.83 18.79 -5.35
CA VAL A 65 -12.29 18.85 -3.99
C VAL A 65 -13.41 19.24 -3.05
N LEU A 66 -13.72 18.35 -2.09
CA LEU A 66 -14.69 18.61 -1.05
C LEU A 66 -14.05 19.30 0.16
N HIS A 67 -12.87 18.82 0.57
CA HIS A 67 -12.17 19.34 1.74
C HIS A 67 -10.68 19.50 1.46
N SER A 68 -10.09 20.57 2.02
CA SER A 68 -8.66 20.82 2.03
C SER A 68 -8.19 20.94 3.48
N ILE A 69 -7.23 20.09 3.86
CA ILE A 69 -6.73 19.96 5.23
C ILE A 69 -5.24 20.22 5.24
N LYS A 70 -4.75 20.92 6.25
CA LYS A 70 -3.33 21.13 6.50
C LYS A 70 -2.99 20.67 7.91
N PRO A 71 -2.67 19.37 8.13
CA PRO A 71 -2.50 18.80 9.46
C PRO A 71 -1.32 19.37 10.23
N GLY A 72 -0.31 19.91 9.54
CA GLY A 72 0.87 20.47 10.19
C GLY A 72 1.86 21.07 9.21
N ARG A 73 3.12 21.14 9.63
CA ARG A 73 4.24 21.52 8.78
C ARG A 73 4.95 20.26 8.27
N GLY A 74 5.35 20.26 7.01
CA GLY A 74 6.09 19.17 6.38
C GLY A 74 5.23 18.35 5.39
N TRP A 75 5.88 17.36 4.82
CA TRP A 75 5.27 16.48 3.83
C TRP A 75 4.27 15.54 4.48
N VAL A 76 3.22 15.17 3.74
CA VAL A 76 2.28 14.13 4.12
C VAL A 76 2.51 12.94 3.19
N GLU A 77 3.18 11.91 3.73
CA GLU A 77 3.69 10.79 2.94
C GLU A 77 2.76 9.57 2.95
N HIS A 78 1.88 9.48 3.96
CA HIS A 78 0.98 8.32 4.09
C HIS A 78 -0.43 8.73 4.44
N LEU A 79 -1.39 8.09 3.77
CA LEU A 79 -2.82 8.21 3.98
C LEU A 79 -3.44 6.82 4.07
N ALA A 80 -4.38 6.62 5.00
CA ALA A 80 -5.13 5.36 5.09
C ALA A 80 -6.55 5.61 5.58
N TRP A 81 -7.56 5.16 4.83
CA TRP A 81 -8.93 5.10 5.29
C TRP A 81 -9.15 3.89 6.19
N SER A 82 -9.92 4.06 7.26
CA SER A 82 -10.43 2.93 8.04
C SER A 82 -11.33 2.04 7.17
N ALA A 83 -11.49 0.77 7.53
CA ALA A 83 -12.31 -0.18 6.77
C ALA A 83 -13.79 0.25 6.66
N SER A 84 -14.33 0.99 7.65
CA SER A 84 -15.67 1.58 7.61
C SER A 84 -15.76 2.80 6.67
N GLY A 85 -14.63 3.48 6.44
CA GLY A 85 -14.53 4.76 5.74
C GLY A 85 -14.83 5.99 6.60
N ASP A 86 -15.11 5.81 7.88
CA ASP A 86 -15.49 6.92 8.74
C ASP A 86 -14.30 7.77 9.19
N MET A 87 -13.07 7.21 9.11
CA MET A 87 -11.85 7.85 9.55
C MET A 87 -10.75 7.78 8.48
N LEU A 88 -10.02 8.88 8.34
CA LEU A 88 -8.82 9.01 7.51
C LEU A 88 -7.62 9.25 8.43
N ALA A 89 -6.67 8.32 8.44
CA ALA A 89 -5.37 8.53 9.08
C ALA A 89 -4.42 9.23 8.11
N VAL A 90 -3.72 10.23 8.62
CA VAL A 90 -2.82 11.12 7.88
C VAL A 90 -1.49 11.21 8.61
N ALA A 91 -0.42 10.66 8.05
CA ALA A 91 0.91 10.78 8.62
C ALA A 91 1.61 12.04 8.07
N ALA A 92 1.88 12.98 8.96
CA ALA A 92 2.58 14.22 8.68
C ALA A 92 3.86 14.28 9.52
N SER A 93 5.00 13.95 8.91
CA SER A 93 6.29 13.87 9.59
C SER A 93 6.25 12.89 10.77
N LYS A 94 6.31 13.36 12.00
CA LYS A 94 6.34 12.53 13.22
C LYS A 94 4.98 12.34 13.89
N ASN A 95 3.93 12.93 13.36
CA ASN A 95 2.59 12.83 13.92
C ASN A 95 1.63 12.12 12.96
N VAL A 96 0.66 11.42 13.52
CA VAL A 96 -0.48 10.90 12.77
C VAL A 96 -1.74 11.57 13.27
N HIS A 97 -2.47 12.17 12.34
CA HIS A 97 -3.73 12.87 12.57
C HIS A 97 -4.89 12.00 12.08
N ILE A 98 -5.97 11.96 12.83
CA ILE A 98 -7.18 11.22 12.47
C ILE A 98 -8.29 12.22 12.17
N PHE A 99 -8.78 12.19 10.95
CA PHE A 99 -9.90 13.02 10.49
C PHE A 99 -11.11 12.16 10.20
N ASN A 100 -12.30 12.75 10.30
CA ASN A 100 -13.49 12.13 9.71
C ASN A 100 -13.56 12.42 8.20
N SER A 101 -14.56 11.84 7.52
CA SER A 101 -14.79 12.03 6.09
C SER A 101 -15.07 13.50 5.69
N ASP A 102 -15.51 14.34 6.64
CA ASP A 102 -15.77 15.77 6.43
C ASP A 102 -14.51 16.63 6.66
N GLY A 103 -13.35 16.01 6.87
CA GLY A 103 -12.07 16.71 7.08
C GLY A 103 -11.91 17.34 8.47
N VAL A 104 -12.71 16.94 9.44
CA VAL A 104 -12.61 17.44 10.81
C VAL A 104 -11.68 16.53 11.62
N GLU A 105 -10.64 17.11 12.22
CA GLU A 105 -9.72 16.38 13.09
C GLU A 105 -10.44 15.85 14.34
N ARG A 106 -10.30 14.57 14.60
CA ARG A 106 -10.88 13.88 15.75
C ARG A 106 -9.88 13.61 16.84
N TRP A 107 -8.66 13.29 16.42
CA TRP A 107 -7.56 13.00 17.33
C TRP A 107 -6.23 13.07 16.58
N ARG A 108 -5.13 13.12 17.32
CA ARG A 108 -3.77 12.96 16.82
C ARG A 108 -2.90 12.25 17.83
N THR A 109 -1.88 11.54 17.35
CA THR A 109 -0.89 10.90 18.20
C THR A 109 0.00 11.95 18.87
N GLU A 110 0.66 11.54 19.97
CA GLU A 110 1.88 12.21 20.39
C GLU A 110 2.97 12.07 19.32
N GLU A 111 4.01 12.87 19.44
CA GLU A 111 5.12 12.86 18.48
C GLU A 111 5.88 11.53 18.56
N HIS A 112 6.01 10.85 17.40
CA HIS A 112 6.84 9.65 17.27
C HIS A 112 8.33 10.02 17.38
N PRO A 113 9.21 9.08 17.77
CA PRO A 113 10.65 9.35 17.87
C PRO A 113 11.30 9.75 16.52
N SER A 114 10.72 9.31 15.41
CA SER A 114 11.17 9.68 14.06
C SER A 114 9.97 9.89 13.14
N THR A 115 10.23 10.26 11.87
CA THR A 115 9.20 10.28 10.82
C THR A 115 8.47 8.93 10.74
N VAL A 116 7.15 8.98 10.63
CA VAL A 116 6.30 7.81 10.43
C VAL A 116 6.52 7.29 9.02
N SER A 117 7.00 6.06 8.89
CA SER A 117 7.34 5.44 7.61
C SER A 117 6.23 4.59 7.00
N SER A 118 5.20 4.28 7.77
CA SER A 118 4.01 3.58 7.28
C SER A 118 2.86 3.67 8.28
N ILE A 119 1.63 3.61 7.78
CA ILE A 119 0.40 3.52 8.58
C ILE A 119 -0.55 2.48 7.97
N SER A 120 -1.27 1.76 8.82
CA SER A 120 -2.28 0.79 8.37
C SER A 120 -3.33 0.57 9.45
N TRP A 121 -4.58 0.42 9.07
CA TRP A 121 -5.64 0.02 9.99
C TRP A 121 -5.64 -1.50 10.17
N SER A 122 -5.53 -1.97 11.41
CA SER A 122 -5.65 -3.40 11.76
C SER A 122 -7.09 -3.80 12.08
N LYS A 123 -7.85 -2.85 12.61
CA LYS A 123 -9.28 -2.98 12.94
C LYS A 123 -9.97 -1.64 12.67
N PRO A 124 -11.31 -1.59 12.68
CA PRO A 124 -12.05 -0.34 12.45
C PRO A 124 -11.63 0.82 13.35
N ASP A 125 -11.19 0.53 14.56
CA ASP A 125 -10.81 1.49 15.61
C ASP A 125 -9.34 1.33 16.08
N GLU A 126 -8.54 0.52 15.41
CA GLU A 126 -7.13 0.31 15.75
C GLU A 126 -6.22 0.65 14.56
N LEU A 127 -5.34 1.63 14.74
CA LEU A 127 -4.37 2.07 13.76
C LEU A 127 -2.95 1.63 14.14
N ALA A 128 -2.24 1.00 13.21
CA ALA A 128 -0.81 0.71 13.32
C ALA A 128 0.01 1.81 12.64
N THR A 129 1.13 2.18 13.26
CA THR A 129 2.12 3.10 12.71
C THR A 129 3.53 2.52 12.84
N ALA A 130 4.36 2.65 11.83
CA ALA A 130 5.76 2.26 11.87
C ALA A 130 6.66 3.50 11.86
N CYS A 131 7.73 3.45 12.64
CA CYS A 131 8.77 4.47 12.66
C CYS A 131 10.11 3.83 13.04
N TYR A 132 11.18 4.63 13.27
CA TYR A 132 12.41 4.09 13.81
C TYR A 132 12.16 3.46 15.18
N GLY A 133 12.60 2.22 15.33
CA GLY A 133 12.64 1.51 16.61
C GLY A 133 11.33 0.84 17.04
N LYS A 134 10.22 1.03 16.33
CA LYS A 134 8.95 0.39 16.75
C LYS A 134 7.81 0.46 15.75
N VAL A 135 6.85 -0.44 15.95
CA VAL A 135 5.47 -0.32 15.50
C VAL A 135 4.59 -0.05 16.71
N SER A 136 3.71 0.94 16.62
CA SER A 136 2.73 1.28 17.66
C SER A 136 1.31 1.07 17.14
N PHE A 137 0.48 0.42 17.96
CA PHE A 137 -0.96 0.28 17.71
C PHE A 137 -1.71 1.24 18.63
N PHE A 138 -2.62 2.00 18.07
CA PHE A 138 -3.42 2.99 18.77
C PHE A 138 -4.89 2.58 18.77
N ASP A 139 -5.49 2.51 19.93
CA ASP A 139 -6.95 2.48 20.08
C ASP A 139 -7.47 3.91 19.88
N ILE A 140 -8.15 4.12 18.75
CA ILE A 140 -8.63 5.45 18.37
C ILE A 140 -9.82 5.89 19.24
N THR A 141 -10.62 4.95 19.72
CA THR A 141 -11.76 5.25 20.60
C THR A 141 -11.30 5.74 21.98
N ARG A 142 -10.26 5.07 22.53
CA ARG A 142 -9.67 5.43 23.82
C ARG A 142 -8.58 6.49 23.73
N GLN A 143 -8.13 6.79 22.51
CA GLN A 143 -7.08 7.77 22.21
C GLN A 143 -5.75 7.45 22.93
N GLN A 144 -5.36 6.20 22.93
CA GLN A 144 -4.15 5.73 23.62
C GLN A 144 -3.42 4.65 22.85
N VAL A 145 -2.15 4.43 23.22
CA VAL A 145 -1.38 3.28 22.72
C VAL A 145 -1.94 2.00 23.32
N ALA A 146 -2.32 1.06 22.45
CA ALA A 146 -2.81 -0.27 22.83
C ALA A 146 -1.68 -1.30 22.91
N GLN A 147 -0.69 -1.21 22.01
CA GLN A 147 0.44 -2.13 21.95
C GLN A 147 1.65 -1.45 21.30
N GLU A 148 2.84 -1.81 21.72
CA GLU A 148 4.10 -1.46 21.04
C GLU A 148 4.91 -2.71 20.76
N LEU A 149 5.40 -2.82 19.52
CA LEU A 149 6.34 -3.84 19.08
C LEU A 149 7.68 -3.14 18.82
N LYS A 150 8.71 -3.50 19.60
CA LYS A 150 10.00 -2.83 19.57
C LYS A 150 10.98 -3.53 18.63
N TRP A 151 11.77 -2.77 17.91
CA TRP A 151 12.84 -3.24 17.05
C TRP A 151 14.04 -2.29 17.06
N GLN A 152 15.25 -2.83 16.91
CA GLN A 152 16.47 -2.02 16.87
C GLN A 152 16.82 -1.66 15.43
N GLY A 153 16.08 -0.75 14.82
CA GLY A 153 16.40 -0.36 13.45
C GLY A 153 15.36 0.57 12.82
N SER A 154 15.65 0.97 11.60
CA SER A 154 14.77 1.83 10.81
C SER A 154 13.81 0.96 9.99
N LEU A 155 12.54 1.01 10.32
CA LEU A 155 11.47 0.37 9.55
C LEU A 155 11.10 1.28 8.38
N VAL A 156 11.16 0.74 7.14
CA VAL A 156 10.94 1.51 5.91
C VAL A 156 9.59 1.20 5.24
N SER A 157 8.99 0.08 5.59
CA SER A 157 7.68 -0.36 5.11
C SER A 157 7.00 -1.21 6.17
N MET A 158 5.68 -1.34 6.09
CA MET A 158 4.89 -2.18 6.99
C MET A 158 3.67 -2.73 6.25
N VAL A 159 3.34 -3.99 6.51
CA VAL A 159 2.08 -4.61 6.12
C VAL A 159 1.54 -5.44 7.28
N LEU A 160 0.23 -5.52 7.38
CA LEU A 160 -0.48 -6.39 8.33
C LEU A 160 -1.06 -7.59 7.57
N SER A 161 -1.04 -8.77 8.18
CA SER A 161 -1.85 -9.89 7.67
C SER A 161 -3.34 -9.53 7.71
N PRO A 162 -4.20 -10.17 6.91
CA PRO A 162 -5.63 -9.86 6.86
C PRO A 162 -6.36 -9.99 8.20
N ASP A 163 -5.90 -10.88 9.09
CA ASP A 163 -6.42 -11.03 10.46
C ASP A 163 -5.81 -10.04 11.45
N GLY A 164 -4.76 -9.29 11.04
CA GLY A 164 -4.06 -8.31 11.85
C GLY A 164 -3.12 -8.90 12.91
N ASP A 165 -2.89 -10.22 12.91
CA ASP A 165 -2.00 -10.86 13.88
C ASP A 165 -0.52 -10.74 13.50
N ILE A 166 -0.19 -10.90 12.20
CA ILE A 166 1.18 -10.74 11.74
C ILE A 166 1.42 -9.30 11.29
N VAL A 167 2.49 -8.74 11.81
CA VAL A 167 3.01 -7.43 11.42
C VAL A 167 4.38 -7.63 10.77
N ALA A 168 4.50 -7.41 9.48
CA ALA A 168 5.77 -7.53 8.77
C ALA A 168 6.27 -6.14 8.35
N CYS A 169 7.53 -5.87 8.62
CA CYS A 169 8.20 -4.60 8.33
C CYS A 169 9.49 -4.84 7.55
N GLY A 170 9.63 -4.17 6.43
CA GLY A 170 10.93 -4.06 5.78
C GLY A 170 11.84 -3.11 6.56
N SER A 171 13.10 -3.45 6.68
CA SER A 171 14.10 -2.71 7.44
C SER A 171 15.21 -2.13 6.54
N GLN A 172 15.86 -1.09 7.03
CA GLN A 172 16.96 -0.39 6.35
C GLN A 172 18.20 -1.28 6.14
N ASP A 173 18.35 -2.33 6.92
CA ASP A 173 19.47 -3.30 6.90
C ASP A 173 19.24 -4.46 5.91
N ASN A 174 18.26 -4.34 5.02
CA ASN A 174 17.89 -5.35 4.03
C ASN A 174 17.32 -6.63 4.66
N SER A 175 16.54 -6.48 5.73
CA SER A 175 15.78 -7.58 6.34
C SER A 175 14.28 -7.30 6.35
N VAL A 176 13.48 -8.31 6.59
CA VAL A 176 12.08 -8.19 6.99
C VAL A 176 11.95 -8.74 8.38
N HIS A 177 11.61 -7.86 9.31
CA HIS A 177 11.27 -8.24 10.66
C HIS A 177 9.76 -8.41 10.78
N PHE A 178 9.30 -9.44 11.51
CA PHE A 178 7.88 -9.64 11.73
C PHE A 178 7.58 -10.07 13.15
N TRP A 179 6.38 -9.76 13.60
CA TRP A 179 5.84 -10.14 14.91
C TRP A 179 4.52 -10.89 14.74
N ARG A 180 4.30 -11.87 15.62
CA ARG A 180 2.98 -12.46 15.88
C ARG A 180 2.40 -11.81 17.12
N ARG A 181 1.41 -10.95 16.94
CA ARG A 181 0.84 -10.13 18.03
C ARG A 181 0.20 -10.99 19.12
N SER A 182 -0.47 -12.07 18.73
CA SER A 182 -1.16 -13.00 19.65
C SER A 182 -0.21 -13.70 20.64
N THR A 183 1.01 -14.01 20.20
CA THR A 183 1.99 -14.73 21.02
C THR A 183 3.10 -13.83 21.56
N GLY A 184 3.29 -12.66 20.97
CA GLY A 184 4.40 -11.76 21.25
C GLY A 184 5.74 -12.24 20.69
N LEU A 185 5.74 -13.32 19.89
CA LEU A 185 6.93 -13.83 19.24
C LEU A 185 7.28 -12.96 18.02
N ASP A 186 8.58 -12.84 17.78
CA ASP A 186 9.12 -12.15 16.62
C ASP A 186 10.24 -12.94 15.97
N ALA A 187 10.47 -12.71 14.68
CA ALA A 187 11.56 -13.30 13.94
C ALA A 187 11.96 -12.39 12.77
N GLU A 188 13.08 -12.71 12.15
CA GLU A 188 13.67 -11.93 11.08
C GLU A 188 13.98 -12.80 9.86
N MET A 189 13.64 -12.29 8.70
CA MET A 189 13.98 -12.87 7.40
C MET A 189 15.10 -12.03 6.79
N THR A 190 16.26 -12.65 6.57
CA THR A 190 17.48 -12.00 6.06
C THR A 190 17.85 -12.51 4.67
N GLY A 191 18.93 -11.96 4.10
CA GLY A 191 19.45 -12.40 2.81
C GLY A 191 18.86 -11.64 1.61
N TYR A 192 18.15 -10.56 1.84
CA TYR A 192 17.64 -9.71 0.77
C TYR A 192 18.78 -8.93 0.09
N PRO A 193 18.83 -8.89 -1.25
CA PRO A 193 19.85 -8.12 -1.97
C PRO A 193 19.63 -6.60 -1.89
N GLY A 194 18.46 -6.16 -1.47
CA GLY A 194 18.10 -4.75 -1.31
C GLY A 194 17.03 -4.55 -0.26
N LYS A 195 16.69 -3.29 0.05
CA LYS A 195 15.69 -2.95 1.07
C LYS A 195 14.30 -3.45 0.67
N PRO A 196 13.62 -4.26 1.49
CA PRO A 196 12.27 -4.70 1.23
C PRO A 196 11.28 -3.54 1.44
N SER A 197 11.13 -2.72 0.40
CA SER A 197 10.26 -1.54 0.45
C SER A 197 8.82 -1.82 0.03
N GLN A 198 8.58 -2.99 -0.59
CA GLN A 198 7.27 -3.43 -1.03
C GLN A 198 6.91 -4.73 -0.33
N LEU A 199 5.80 -4.72 0.38
CA LEU A 199 5.29 -5.85 1.15
C LEU A 199 3.80 -5.99 0.87
N THR A 200 3.32 -7.20 0.63
CA THR A 200 1.89 -7.48 0.49
C THR A 200 1.58 -8.90 0.92
N PHE A 201 0.50 -9.08 1.69
CA PHE A 201 -0.08 -10.40 1.98
C PHE A 201 -1.15 -10.76 0.94
N ASP A 202 -1.30 -12.06 0.68
CA ASP A 202 -2.50 -12.56 0.01
C ASP A 202 -3.72 -12.44 0.94
N GLN A 203 -4.92 -12.58 0.38
CA GLN A 203 -6.18 -12.42 1.14
C GLN A 203 -6.38 -13.49 2.23
N GLY A 204 -5.71 -14.64 2.11
CA GLY A 204 -5.71 -15.70 3.11
C GLY A 204 -4.68 -15.50 4.23
N GLY A 205 -3.76 -14.56 4.08
CA GLY A 205 -2.64 -14.35 5.00
C GLY A 205 -1.62 -15.50 4.98
N GLN A 206 -1.67 -16.33 3.94
CA GLN A 206 -0.76 -17.47 3.79
C GLN A 206 0.60 -17.03 3.29
N PHE A 207 0.63 -16.12 2.30
CA PHE A 207 1.86 -15.71 1.66
C PHE A 207 2.15 -14.23 1.85
N LEU A 208 3.38 -13.92 2.24
CA LEU A 208 3.94 -12.57 2.19
C LEU A 208 4.86 -12.47 0.97
N ALA A 209 4.49 -11.66 0.00
CA ALA A 209 5.36 -11.27 -1.10
C ALA A 209 6.12 -9.98 -0.76
N THR A 210 7.42 -9.97 -1.00
CA THR A 210 8.31 -8.85 -0.72
C THR A 210 9.09 -8.45 -1.96
N GLY A 211 9.31 -7.15 -2.15
CA GLY A 211 10.04 -6.57 -3.27
C GLY A 211 10.90 -5.39 -2.83
N GLY A 212 11.77 -4.92 -3.72
CA GLY A 212 12.71 -3.83 -3.48
C GLY A 212 14.03 -4.04 -4.20
N SER A 213 14.29 -5.29 -4.67
CA SER A 213 15.28 -5.65 -5.67
C SER A 213 14.56 -6.09 -6.95
N ASP A 214 15.29 -6.67 -7.90
CA ASP A 214 14.79 -7.27 -9.15
C ASP A 214 14.07 -8.62 -8.95
N GLN A 215 14.04 -9.15 -7.73
CA GLN A 215 13.40 -10.41 -7.36
C GLN A 215 12.27 -10.19 -6.38
N ILE A 216 11.19 -10.96 -6.53
CA ILE A 216 10.13 -11.08 -5.53
C ILE A 216 10.45 -12.30 -4.69
N ILE A 217 10.46 -12.12 -3.38
CA ILE A 217 10.64 -13.19 -2.40
C ILE A 217 9.28 -13.47 -1.75
N VAL A 218 8.85 -14.73 -1.76
CA VAL A 218 7.53 -15.14 -1.25
C VAL A 218 7.71 -16.09 -0.08
N TRP A 219 7.25 -15.66 1.09
CA TRP A 219 7.33 -16.42 2.32
C TRP A 219 5.98 -17.04 2.66
N ASN A 220 5.99 -18.32 3.05
CA ASN A 220 4.79 -19.02 3.50
C ASN A 220 4.65 -18.89 5.03
N PHE A 221 3.54 -18.33 5.48
CA PHE A 221 3.22 -18.12 6.90
C PHE A 221 2.26 -19.17 7.46
N GLN A 222 1.90 -20.21 6.70
CA GLN A 222 1.09 -21.31 7.21
C GLN A 222 1.87 -22.20 8.19
N GLY A 223 1.14 -22.84 9.10
CA GLY A 223 1.73 -23.73 10.10
C GLY A 223 2.66 -23.00 11.04
N ASP A 224 3.90 -23.46 11.13
CA ASP A 224 4.92 -22.85 11.98
C ASP A 224 5.46 -21.53 11.42
N GLY A 225 5.07 -21.15 10.21
CA GLY A 225 5.45 -19.90 9.54
C GLY A 225 6.75 -20.01 8.74
N PRO A 226 7.38 -18.87 8.40
CA PRO A 226 8.55 -18.86 7.54
C PRO A 226 9.83 -19.33 8.24
N GLU A 227 9.84 -19.49 9.56
CA GLU A 227 11.01 -19.88 10.35
C GLU A 227 11.55 -21.25 9.94
N GLY A 228 12.81 -21.28 9.50
CA GLY A 228 13.46 -22.51 9.05
C GLY A 228 13.03 -23.00 7.65
N SER A 229 12.16 -22.26 6.96
CA SER A 229 11.77 -22.56 5.59
C SER A 229 12.62 -21.80 4.55
N LEU A 230 12.54 -22.23 3.30
CA LEU A 230 13.08 -21.50 2.17
C LEU A 230 11.94 -20.76 1.47
N PRO A 231 12.13 -19.49 1.08
CA PRO A 231 11.12 -18.75 0.34
C PRO A 231 11.07 -19.15 -1.13
N GLY A 232 9.90 -19.00 -1.75
CA GLY A 232 9.77 -18.97 -3.19
C GLY A 232 10.45 -17.72 -3.78
N GLN A 233 10.96 -17.83 -5.02
CA GLN A 233 11.61 -16.74 -5.72
C GLN A 233 11.02 -16.56 -7.10
N LEU A 234 10.56 -15.34 -7.42
CA LEU A 234 10.03 -15.00 -8.73
C LEU A 234 11.00 -14.04 -9.42
N VAL A 235 11.66 -14.52 -10.46
CA VAL A 235 12.73 -13.80 -11.14
C VAL A 235 12.35 -13.60 -12.60
N LEU A 236 12.04 -12.37 -12.98
CA LEU A 236 11.74 -11.98 -14.37
C LEU A 236 11.95 -10.49 -14.61
N HIS A 237 11.88 -9.65 -13.58
CA HIS A 237 12.14 -8.23 -13.71
C HIS A 237 13.63 -7.96 -13.90
N PRO A 238 14.04 -7.15 -14.88
CA PRO A 238 15.45 -6.75 -15.04
C PRO A 238 15.85 -5.60 -14.11
N GLU A 239 14.87 -4.89 -13.53
CA GLU A 239 15.06 -3.72 -12.68
C GLU A 239 14.30 -3.86 -11.37
N PRO A 240 14.65 -3.09 -10.31
CA PRO A 240 13.99 -3.20 -9.02
C PRO A 240 12.48 -3.02 -9.06
N ILE A 241 11.82 -3.90 -8.33
CA ILE A 241 10.38 -3.93 -8.15
C ILE A 241 9.96 -2.69 -7.34
N SER A 242 8.97 -2.00 -7.85
CA SER A 242 8.45 -0.76 -7.27
C SER A 242 7.04 -0.90 -6.68
N THR A 243 6.35 -2.00 -6.98
CA THR A 243 4.99 -2.23 -6.49
C THR A 243 4.60 -3.70 -6.58
N LEU A 244 3.81 -4.17 -5.61
CA LEU A 244 3.25 -5.52 -5.54
C LEU A 244 1.78 -5.43 -5.12
N ALA A 245 0.94 -6.29 -5.69
CA ALA A 245 -0.45 -6.43 -5.27
C ALA A 245 -0.98 -7.84 -5.52
N PHE A 246 -1.46 -8.52 -4.49
CA PHE A 246 -2.24 -9.75 -4.65
C PHE A 246 -3.64 -9.45 -5.18
N ALA A 247 -4.16 -10.34 -6.00
CA ALA A 247 -5.57 -10.35 -6.38
C ALA A 247 -6.45 -10.68 -5.15
N HIS A 248 -7.74 -10.36 -5.24
CA HIS A 248 -8.69 -10.61 -4.14
C HIS A 248 -9.07 -12.09 -4.03
N GLN A 249 -8.85 -12.85 -5.10
CA GLN A 249 -9.13 -14.29 -5.11
C GLN A 249 -7.95 -15.08 -5.69
N GLY A 250 -7.70 -16.24 -5.09
CA GLY A 250 -6.62 -17.12 -5.50
C GLY A 250 -5.23 -16.58 -5.13
N LEU A 251 -4.21 -17.32 -5.55
CA LEU A 251 -2.80 -16.98 -5.30
C LEU A 251 -2.20 -16.29 -6.53
N ILE A 252 -2.77 -15.16 -6.92
CA ILE A 252 -2.36 -14.39 -8.08
C ILE A 252 -1.73 -13.10 -7.61
N LEU A 253 -0.48 -12.86 -8.00
CA LEU A 253 0.29 -11.69 -7.65
C LEU A 253 0.57 -10.84 -8.89
N ALA A 254 0.36 -9.54 -8.81
CA ALA A 254 0.84 -8.58 -9.80
C ALA A 254 2.07 -7.85 -9.26
N SER A 255 3.05 -7.62 -10.13
CA SER A 255 4.26 -6.88 -9.83
C SER A 255 4.54 -5.84 -10.90
N GLY A 256 5.07 -4.68 -10.50
CA GLY A 256 5.55 -3.65 -11.40
C GLY A 256 6.97 -3.21 -11.02
N ALA A 257 7.79 -2.85 -12.01
CA ALA A 257 9.17 -2.48 -11.79
C ALA A 257 9.57 -1.12 -12.39
N ARG A 258 10.80 -0.71 -12.14
CA ARG A 258 11.33 0.60 -12.55
C ARG A 258 11.58 0.74 -14.04
N ASP A 259 11.68 -0.37 -14.77
CA ASP A 259 11.81 -0.40 -16.23
C ASP A 259 10.48 -0.35 -16.99
N GLY A 260 9.36 -0.23 -16.27
CA GLY A 260 8.02 -0.23 -16.86
C GLY A 260 7.42 -1.62 -17.08
N SER A 261 8.12 -2.69 -16.69
CA SER A 261 7.58 -4.04 -16.75
C SER A 261 6.49 -4.28 -15.70
N VAL A 262 5.44 -4.98 -16.11
CA VAL A 262 4.35 -5.46 -15.25
C VAL A 262 4.18 -6.94 -15.53
N PHE A 263 4.24 -7.78 -14.49
CA PHE A 263 4.00 -9.22 -14.61
C PHE A 263 2.90 -9.68 -13.67
N VAL A 264 2.20 -10.74 -14.09
CA VAL A 264 1.21 -11.45 -13.28
C VAL A 264 1.69 -12.88 -13.08
N TRP A 265 1.65 -13.34 -11.85
CA TRP A 265 2.16 -14.61 -11.41
C TRP A 265 1.04 -15.45 -10.81
N LEU A 266 1.07 -16.75 -11.07
CA LEU A 266 0.28 -17.74 -10.34
C LEU A 266 1.22 -18.47 -9.37
N LEU A 267 0.96 -18.36 -8.08
CA LEU A 267 1.74 -19.04 -7.05
C LEU A 267 1.14 -20.42 -6.79
N ASP A 268 2.02 -21.35 -6.48
CA ASP A 268 1.64 -22.67 -5.95
C ASP A 268 1.60 -22.68 -4.40
N GLN A 269 1.36 -23.82 -3.83
CA GLN A 269 1.26 -24.00 -2.37
C GLN A 269 2.60 -23.84 -1.61
N ASN A 270 3.72 -23.79 -2.32
CA ASN A 270 5.04 -23.57 -1.75
C ASN A 270 5.47 -22.10 -1.84
N GLY A 271 4.73 -21.27 -2.58
CA GLY A 271 5.09 -19.88 -2.87
C GLY A 271 5.97 -19.72 -4.11
N ASP A 272 6.25 -20.82 -4.83
CA ASP A 272 6.86 -20.72 -6.15
C ASP A 272 5.82 -20.24 -7.17
N GLY A 273 6.24 -19.52 -8.18
CA GLY A 273 5.30 -18.92 -9.11
C GLY A 273 5.71 -19.01 -10.56
N ASN A 274 4.68 -19.19 -11.40
CA ASN A 274 4.83 -19.14 -12.85
C ASN A 274 4.22 -17.85 -13.41
N PRO A 275 4.88 -17.16 -14.36
CA PRO A 275 4.30 -15.99 -14.98
C PRO A 275 3.11 -16.40 -15.86
N LEU A 276 1.96 -15.77 -15.63
CA LEU A 276 0.76 -15.91 -16.46
C LEU A 276 0.78 -14.97 -17.66
N GLY A 277 1.50 -13.86 -17.55
CA GLY A 277 1.62 -12.87 -18.58
C GLY A 277 2.31 -11.61 -18.10
N GLY A 278 2.55 -10.69 -19.01
CA GLY A 278 3.18 -9.42 -18.71
C GLY A 278 2.91 -8.36 -19.76
N ALA A 279 3.24 -7.13 -19.40
CA ALA A 279 3.18 -5.97 -20.27
C ALA A 279 4.33 -5.02 -19.95
N PHE A 280 4.62 -4.11 -20.86
CA PHE A 280 5.62 -3.06 -20.67
C PHE A 280 4.98 -1.70 -20.94
N THR A 281 5.24 -0.77 -20.06
CA THR A 281 4.97 0.66 -20.26
C THR A 281 6.27 1.38 -20.63
N ALA A 282 6.16 2.63 -21.06
CA ALA A 282 7.36 3.39 -21.43
C ALA A 282 8.16 3.91 -20.22
N GLU A 283 7.53 3.91 -19.04
CA GLU A 283 8.04 4.58 -17.85
C GLU A 283 7.93 3.65 -16.64
N ARG A 284 8.71 3.95 -15.60
CA ARG A 284 8.68 3.28 -14.30
C ARG A 284 7.24 3.10 -13.80
N ILE A 285 6.92 1.90 -13.32
CA ILE A 285 5.64 1.63 -12.66
C ILE A 285 5.68 2.21 -11.24
N SER A 286 4.70 3.02 -10.91
CA SER A 286 4.53 3.61 -9.59
C SER A 286 3.56 2.82 -8.71
N ALA A 287 2.53 2.21 -9.31
CA ALA A 287 1.57 1.37 -8.61
C ALA A 287 0.91 0.36 -9.55
N VAL A 288 0.53 -0.79 -9.01
CA VAL A 288 -0.39 -1.75 -9.64
C VAL A 288 -1.57 -2.02 -8.72
N CYS A 289 -2.73 -2.29 -9.28
CA CYS A 289 -3.90 -2.66 -8.49
C CYS A 289 -4.86 -3.53 -9.29
N TRP A 290 -5.54 -4.41 -8.59
CA TRP A 290 -6.60 -5.22 -9.13
C TRP A 290 -7.96 -4.53 -9.05
N LYS A 291 -8.78 -4.75 -10.04
CA LYS A 291 -10.21 -4.42 -9.92
C LYS A 291 -10.83 -5.32 -8.83
N PRO A 292 -11.81 -4.85 -8.03
CA PRO A 292 -12.39 -5.64 -6.94
C PRO A 292 -12.95 -7.03 -7.30
N ASP A 293 -13.28 -7.24 -8.56
CA ASP A 293 -13.75 -8.53 -9.10
C ASP A 293 -12.63 -9.31 -9.83
N ASP A 294 -11.40 -8.87 -9.73
CA ASP A 294 -10.19 -9.42 -10.37
C ASP A 294 -10.28 -9.57 -11.90
N THR A 295 -11.24 -8.93 -12.55
CA THR A 295 -11.41 -8.99 -14.01
C THR A 295 -10.49 -8.08 -14.79
N ALA A 296 -9.71 -7.23 -14.11
CA ALA A 296 -8.73 -6.34 -14.71
C ALA A 296 -7.61 -5.98 -13.75
N LEU A 297 -6.41 -5.77 -14.30
CA LEU A 297 -5.27 -5.18 -13.63
C LEU A 297 -5.04 -3.78 -14.18
N ALA A 298 -4.84 -2.81 -13.31
CA ALA A 298 -4.39 -1.47 -13.66
C ALA A 298 -2.95 -1.25 -13.18
N ALA A 299 -2.18 -0.51 -13.97
CA ALA A 299 -0.88 0.00 -13.56
C ALA A 299 -0.75 1.48 -13.91
N ILE A 300 0.09 2.17 -13.13
CA ILE A 300 0.37 3.57 -13.29
C ILE A 300 1.86 3.76 -13.40
N ASP A 301 2.25 4.57 -14.37
CA ASP A 301 3.64 4.94 -14.54
C ASP A 301 3.97 6.27 -13.82
N SER A 302 5.27 6.58 -13.76
CA SER A 302 5.78 7.79 -13.11
C SER A 302 5.34 9.10 -13.76
N ASN A 303 4.81 9.06 -14.99
CA ASN A 303 4.22 10.20 -15.68
C ASN A 303 2.72 10.36 -15.43
N GLY A 304 2.14 9.49 -14.57
CA GLY A 304 0.71 9.48 -14.25
C GLY A 304 -0.15 8.86 -15.35
N ARG A 305 0.44 8.14 -16.30
CA ARG A 305 -0.31 7.41 -17.33
C ARG A 305 -0.85 6.13 -16.74
N VAL A 306 -2.12 5.84 -17.00
CA VAL A 306 -2.81 4.61 -16.56
C VAL A 306 -2.94 3.64 -17.72
N SER A 307 -2.51 2.41 -17.48
CA SER A 307 -2.73 1.27 -18.37
C SER A 307 -3.63 0.25 -17.68
N VAL A 308 -4.62 -0.29 -18.40
CA VAL A 308 -5.55 -1.28 -17.87
C VAL A 308 -5.61 -2.45 -18.82
N TRP A 309 -5.44 -3.65 -18.27
CA TRP A 309 -5.50 -4.91 -19.00
C TRP A 309 -6.63 -5.76 -18.46
N PRO A 310 -7.55 -6.25 -19.33
CA PRO A 310 -8.53 -7.28 -18.94
C PRO A 310 -7.77 -8.53 -18.50
N PHE A 311 -8.18 -9.10 -17.39
CA PHE A 311 -7.63 -10.33 -16.87
C PHE A 311 -8.68 -11.43 -16.80
N LYS A 312 -8.36 -12.60 -17.32
CA LYS A 312 -9.19 -13.80 -17.23
C LYS A 312 -8.28 -15.01 -17.11
N ILE A 313 -8.47 -15.79 -16.08
CA ILE A 313 -7.89 -17.13 -16.04
C ILE A 313 -8.73 -17.99 -17.02
N ARG A 314 -8.06 -18.54 -18.02
CA ARG A 314 -8.68 -19.60 -18.82
C ARG A 314 -8.53 -20.88 -18.02
N GLY A 315 -9.68 -21.40 -17.53
CA GLY A 315 -9.77 -22.72 -16.92
C GLY A 315 -9.44 -23.85 -17.90
#